data_ec38ecabadf8a87bd18681410472351c
#
_entry.id   ec38ecabadf8a87bd18681410472351c
#
_cell.length_a   1.000
_cell.length_b   1.000
_cell.length_c   1.000
_cell.angle_alpha   90.00
_cell.angle_beta   90.00
_cell.angle_gamma   90.00
#
_symmetry.space_group_name_H-M   'P 1'
#
loop_
_entity.id
_entity.type
_entity.pdbx_description
1 polymer ?
#
loop_
_entity_poly.entity_id
_entity_poly.type
_entity_poly.pdbx_seq_one_letter_code
_entity_poly.pdbx_strand_id
1 'polypeptide(L)'
;MEATRIRLAEGVHLTYLPARKFKTSLLSAQFVTPLRRETAGANALLAAVLRRGTVSCPDMGALSAKMDNLYDASIDYTVRKKGENQCVGFVASFIDDRYAPDGERLLEPAAALLGELICDPVTYHGRFVPEYFESEKTNLLEAIRSLINDKRDWADSRLLRALCDGEAYAVPRLGDEETVDKLQALKVYTQYRDLISTAPLEIIYSGSADLERVKQALAAAFATLPREEVRMISTAAPHVCRESVLYVEDVLDVTQGKLGMGFSCGSDDMPALLMGNTLFGGSSNSKLFLNVREKLSLCYYASSLYHRQKGLITVSSGIEFQNYQRAYEDRKSTRLNSSHLSRSR
;
A
#
# COMPACT_ATOMS: atom_id res chain seq x y z
N MET A 1 10.40 -12.32 -19.04
CA MET A 1 10.42 -10.85 -18.97
C MET A 1 11.38 -10.52 -17.85
N GLU A 2 12.54 -9.97 -18.16
CA GLU A 2 13.59 -9.67 -17.19
C GLU A 2 13.45 -8.20 -16.77
N ALA A 3 13.43 -7.96 -15.46
CA ALA A 3 13.38 -6.62 -14.91
C ALA A 3 14.78 -6.03 -14.85
N THR A 4 14.96 -4.80 -15.33
CA THR A 4 16.24 -4.09 -15.23
C THR A 4 16.08 -2.94 -14.25
N ARG A 5 16.91 -2.90 -13.20
CA ARG A 5 16.95 -1.80 -12.24
C ARG A 5 18.16 -0.93 -12.45
N ILE A 6 17.97 0.38 -12.59
CA ILE A 6 19.03 1.36 -12.83
C ILE A 6 18.84 2.58 -11.90
N ARG A 7 19.95 3.23 -11.58
CA ARG A 7 19.95 4.51 -10.88
C ARG A 7 19.86 5.65 -11.90
N LEU A 8 18.84 6.51 -11.75
CA LEU A 8 18.67 7.70 -12.60
C LEU A 8 19.38 8.94 -12.01
N ALA A 9 19.27 9.10 -10.69
CA ALA A 9 19.89 10.17 -9.92
C ALA A 9 20.14 9.71 -8.48
N GLU A 10 20.62 10.60 -7.62
CA GLU A 10 20.80 10.30 -6.19
C GLU A 10 19.47 9.92 -5.55
N GLY A 11 19.40 8.68 -5.02
CA GLY A 11 18.18 8.11 -4.42
C GLY A 11 16.98 7.97 -5.37
N VAL A 12 17.18 8.05 -6.69
CA VAL A 12 16.15 7.83 -7.71
C VAL A 12 16.47 6.60 -8.55
N HIS A 13 15.62 5.60 -8.48
CA HIS A 13 15.82 4.34 -9.18
C HIS A 13 14.65 4.04 -10.12
N LEU A 14 14.97 3.54 -11.31
CA LEU A 14 14.01 3.02 -12.28
C LEU A 14 14.08 1.49 -12.31
N THR A 15 12.95 0.83 -12.14
CA THR A 15 12.75 -0.56 -12.51
C THR A 15 12.00 -0.61 -13.84
N TYR A 16 12.71 -1.01 -14.88
CA TYR A 16 12.19 -1.13 -16.24
C TYR A 16 11.71 -2.55 -16.52
N LEU A 17 10.45 -2.69 -16.95
CA LEU A 17 9.77 -3.94 -17.28
C LEU A 17 9.25 -3.87 -18.73
N PRO A 18 10.00 -4.34 -19.74
CA PRO A 18 9.52 -4.31 -21.12
C PRO A 18 8.29 -5.21 -21.28
N ALA A 19 7.17 -4.64 -21.70
CA ALA A 19 5.90 -5.33 -21.83
C ALA A 19 5.18 -4.96 -23.13
N ARG A 20 5.19 -5.86 -24.11
CA ARG A 20 4.55 -5.65 -25.42
C ARG A 20 3.15 -6.26 -25.54
N LYS A 21 2.69 -7.03 -24.56
CA LYS A 21 1.40 -7.72 -24.62
C LYS A 21 0.21 -6.88 -24.19
N PHE A 22 0.46 -5.75 -23.50
CA PHE A 22 -0.59 -4.88 -23.00
C PHE A 22 -0.84 -3.72 -23.96
N LYS A 23 -2.08 -3.21 -23.98
CA LYS A 23 -2.48 -2.03 -24.73
C LYS A 23 -2.20 -0.73 -24.01
N THR A 24 -1.90 -0.81 -22.72
CA THR A 24 -1.57 0.33 -21.86
C THR A 24 -0.16 0.20 -21.33
N SER A 25 0.50 1.32 -21.16
CA SER A 25 1.74 1.46 -20.39
C SER A 25 1.43 1.92 -18.97
N LEU A 26 2.25 1.52 -18.01
CA LEU A 26 2.13 1.91 -16.60
C LEU A 26 3.41 2.58 -16.16
N LEU A 27 3.27 3.71 -15.47
CA LEU A 27 4.35 4.44 -14.84
C LEU A 27 3.98 4.70 -13.37
N SER A 28 4.80 4.23 -12.44
CA SER A 28 4.61 4.46 -11.01
C SER A 28 5.82 5.19 -10.44
N ALA A 29 5.60 6.22 -9.63
CA ALA A 29 6.64 6.92 -8.89
C ALA A 29 6.24 6.97 -7.41
N GLN A 30 7.03 6.31 -6.55
CA GLN A 30 6.73 6.10 -5.14
C GLN A 30 7.91 6.53 -4.27
N PHE A 31 7.71 7.46 -3.38
CA PHE A 31 8.65 7.72 -2.29
C PHE A 31 8.51 6.64 -1.22
N VAL A 32 9.65 6.16 -0.73
CA VAL A 32 9.70 5.16 0.34
C VAL A 32 10.20 5.83 1.60
N THR A 33 9.45 5.75 2.69
CA THR A 33 9.80 6.38 3.97
C THR A 33 9.47 5.43 5.13
N PRO A 34 10.19 5.48 6.27
CA PRO A 34 9.81 4.69 7.43
C PRO A 34 8.37 5.00 7.87
N LEU A 35 7.61 3.96 8.17
CA LEU A 35 6.25 4.10 8.66
C LEU A 35 6.28 4.56 10.12
N ARG A 36 5.83 5.79 10.37
CA ARG A 36 5.81 6.41 11.70
C ARG A 36 4.45 7.00 11.98
N ARG A 37 3.96 6.90 13.21
CA ARG A 37 2.67 7.44 13.62
C ARG A 37 2.55 8.95 13.35
N GLU A 38 3.65 9.68 13.57
CA GLU A 38 3.70 11.13 13.45
C GLU A 38 3.60 11.64 12.01
N THR A 39 4.03 10.82 11.03
CA THR A 39 4.13 11.22 9.62
C THR A 39 3.17 10.46 8.69
N ALA A 40 2.66 9.31 9.09
CA ALA A 40 1.84 8.46 8.22
C ALA A 40 0.60 9.18 7.67
N GLY A 41 -0.13 9.90 8.54
CA GLY A 41 -1.30 10.68 8.15
C GLY A 41 -0.93 11.89 7.27
N ALA A 42 0.15 12.59 7.59
CA ALA A 42 0.65 13.70 6.79
C ALA A 42 1.06 13.25 5.39
N ASN A 43 1.77 12.11 5.27
CA ASN A 43 2.17 11.52 3.99
C ASN A 43 0.95 11.07 3.16
N ALA A 44 -0.07 10.52 3.80
CA ALA A 44 -1.30 10.14 3.11
C ALA A 44 -2.05 11.37 2.59
N LEU A 45 -2.17 12.42 3.41
CA LEU A 45 -2.82 13.66 3.04
C LEU A 45 -2.09 14.41 1.94
N LEU A 46 -0.75 14.51 2.02
CA LEU A 46 0.02 15.20 0.99
C LEU A 46 -0.19 14.60 -0.41
N ALA A 47 -0.26 13.27 -0.53
CA ALA A 47 -0.49 12.62 -1.82
C ALA A 47 -1.85 12.98 -2.43
N ALA A 48 -2.89 13.05 -1.60
CA ALA A 48 -4.23 13.48 -2.02
C ALA A 48 -4.24 14.96 -2.43
N VAL A 49 -3.59 15.85 -1.66
CA VAL A 49 -3.51 17.28 -1.97
C VAL A 49 -2.72 17.54 -3.27
N LEU A 50 -1.60 16.84 -3.48
CA LEU A 50 -0.82 16.95 -4.72
C LEU A 50 -1.66 16.59 -5.97
N ARG A 51 -2.62 15.67 -5.84
CA ARG A 51 -3.53 15.27 -6.93
C ARG A 51 -4.55 16.36 -7.31
N ARG A 52 -4.67 17.43 -6.51
CA ARG A 52 -5.65 18.51 -6.75
C ARG A 52 -5.24 19.47 -7.86
N GLY A 53 -3.94 19.58 -8.17
CA GLY A 53 -3.45 20.42 -9.27
C GLY A 53 -1.96 20.70 -9.24
N THR A 54 -1.48 21.18 -10.36
CA THR A 54 -0.09 21.62 -10.59
C THR A 54 -0.04 23.08 -10.96
N VAL A 55 1.14 23.65 -11.10
CA VAL A 55 1.30 25.03 -11.60
C VAL A 55 0.70 25.19 -12.99
N SER A 56 0.83 24.20 -13.88
CA SER A 56 0.27 24.22 -15.23
C SER A 56 -1.21 23.85 -15.30
N CYS A 57 -1.70 23.10 -14.34
CA CYS A 57 -3.08 22.64 -14.23
C CYS A 57 -3.60 22.92 -12.80
N PRO A 58 -4.02 24.17 -12.50
CA PRO A 58 -4.22 24.62 -11.12
C PRO A 58 -5.40 23.99 -10.39
N ASP A 59 -6.25 23.27 -11.11
CA ASP A 59 -7.43 22.61 -10.56
C ASP A 59 -7.70 21.25 -11.21
N MET A 60 -8.66 20.50 -10.64
CA MET A 60 -9.05 19.18 -11.13
C MET A 60 -9.63 19.19 -12.55
N GLY A 61 -10.29 20.27 -12.96
CA GLY A 61 -10.86 20.41 -14.30
C GLY A 61 -9.75 20.51 -15.35
N ALA A 62 -8.77 21.39 -15.12
CA ALA A 62 -7.60 21.54 -16.00
C ALA A 62 -6.78 20.23 -16.05
N LEU A 63 -6.62 19.55 -14.91
CA LEU A 63 -5.91 18.29 -14.85
C LEU A 63 -6.66 17.17 -15.59
N SER A 64 -7.99 17.07 -15.46
CA SER A 64 -8.81 16.13 -16.22
C SER A 64 -8.71 16.41 -17.73
N ALA A 65 -8.85 17.65 -18.17
CA ALA A 65 -8.71 18.00 -19.58
C ALA A 65 -7.33 17.62 -20.15
N LYS A 66 -6.26 17.75 -19.34
CA LYS A 66 -4.92 17.32 -19.76
C LYS A 66 -4.82 15.78 -19.86
N MET A 67 -5.47 15.04 -18.98
CA MET A 67 -5.56 13.56 -19.05
C MET A 67 -6.42 13.08 -20.22
N ASP A 68 -7.53 13.75 -20.52
CA ASP A 68 -8.39 13.49 -21.68
C ASP A 68 -7.62 13.65 -22.99
N ASN A 69 -6.77 14.69 -23.09
CA ASN A 69 -5.88 14.90 -24.23
C ASN A 69 -4.78 13.82 -24.36
N LEU A 70 -4.58 13.00 -23.33
CA LEU A 70 -3.75 11.81 -23.33
C LEU A 70 -4.57 10.52 -23.51
N TYR A 71 -5.72 10.62 -24.19
CA TYR A 71 -6.65 9.52 -24.47
C TYR A 71 -7.14 8.81 -23.21
N ASP A 72 -7.70 9.59 -22.28
CA ASP A 72 -8.22 9.12 -21.01
C ASP A 72 -7.14 8.45 -20.14
N ALA A 73 -5.95 9.05 -20.10
CA ALA A 73 -4.91 8.64 -19.19
C ALA A 73 -5.37 8.81 -17.74
N SER A 74 -5.09 7.84 -16.89
CA SER A 74 -5.36 7.96 -15.46
C SER A 74 -4.07 8.21 -14.67
N ILE A 75 -4.12 9.15 -13.74
CA ILE A 75 -3.05 9.36 -12.76
C ILE A 75 -3.68 9.46 -11.38
N ASP A 76 -3.41 8.45 -10.53
CA ASP A 76 -3.95 8.37 -9.19
C ASP A 76 -2.84 8.30 -8.14
N TYR A 77 -3.09 8.90 -6.97
CA TYR A 77 -2.16 8.77 -5.87
C TYR A 77 -2.32 7.40 -5.18
N THR A 78 -1.26 6.93 -4.58
CA THR A 78 -1.26 5.69 -3.81
C THR A 78 -0.53 5.86 -2.49
N VAL A 79 -1.09 5.26 -1.44
CA VAL A 79 -0.47 5.14 -0.12
C VAL A 79 -0.49 3.69 0.29
N ARG A 80 0.68 3.07 0.38
CA ARG A 80 0.82 1.64 0.66
C ARG A 80 1.76 1.41 1.85
N LYS A 81 1.53 0.32 2.56
CA LYS A 81 2.44 -0.19 3.57
C LYS A 81 3.22 -1.38 3.01
N LYS A 82 4.53 -1.34 3.12
CA LYS A 82 5.45 -2.41 2.70
C LYS A 82 6.43 -2.72 3.84
N GLY A 83 6.15 -3.77 4.60
CA GLY A 83 6.86 -4.00 5.85
C GLY A 83 6.67 -2.80 6.79
N GLU A 84 7.75 -2.31 7.36
CA GLU A 84 7.77 -1.13 8.24
C GLU A 84 7.99 0.19 7.49
N ASN A 85 7.74 0.18 6.17
CA ASN A 85 7.83 1.38 5.34
C ASN A 85 6.46 1.77 4.76
N GLN A 86 6.28 3.07 4.55
CA GLN A 86 5.19 3.66 3.81
C GLN A 86 5.68 4.03 2.42
N CYS A 87 4.94 3.64 1.39
CA CYS A 87 5.18 4.04 0.01
C CYS A 87 4.10 5.03 -0.40
N VAL A 88 4.50 6.23 -0.81
CA VAL A 88 3.61 7.35 -1.12
C VAL A 88 3.99 7.93 -2.47
N GLY A 89 3.03 8.10 -3.35
CA GLY A 89 3.27 8.66 -4.68
C GLY A 89 2.13 8.38 -5.64
N PHE A 90 2.45 8.23 -6.91
CA PHE A 90 1.47 8.16 -7.99
C PHE A 90 1.65 6.94 -8.86
N VAL A 91 0.56 6.56 -9.51
CA VAL A 91 0.54 5.56 -10.59
C VAL A 91 -0.21 6.17 -11.76
N ALA A 92 0.45 6.22 -12.91
CA ALA A 92 -0.13 6.63 -14.19
C ALA A 92 -0.36 5.40 -15.08
N SER A 93 -1.51 5.34 -15.73
CA SER A 93 -1.81 4.37 -16.79
C SER A 93 -2.28 5.14 -18.02
N PHE A 94 -1.69 4.86 -19.16
CA PHE A 94 -1.96 5.53 -20.43
C PHE A 94 -1.85 4.55 -21.59
N ILE A 95 -2.46 4.87 -22.73
CA ILE A 95 -2.39 4.04 -23.94
C ILE A 95 -0.93 3.91 -24.36
N ASP A 96 -0.51 2.68 -24.70
CA ASP A 96 0.81 2.43 -25.25
C ASP A 96 0.91 3.07 -26.65
N ASP A 97 2.01 3.75 -26.96
CA ASP A 97 2.21 4.51 -28.21
C ASP A 97 1.88 3.72 -29.47
N ARG A 98 2.03 2.39 -29.46
CA ARG A 98 1.68 1.52 -30.59
C ARG A 98 0.18 1.50 -30.92
N TYR A 99 -0.64 1.97 -30.02
CA TYR A 99 -2.10 2.04 -30.16
C TYR A 99 -2.61 3.48 -30.16
N ALA A 100 -1.71 4.46 -29.99
CA ALA A 100 -2.05 5.87 -30.11
C ALA A 100 -2.36 6.21 -31.58
N PRO A 101 -3.38 7.05 -31.86
CA PRO A 101 -3.65 7.56 -33.19
C PRO A 101 -2.45 8.31 -33.77
N ASP A 102 -2.31 8.31 -35.10
CA ASP A 102 -1.35 9.09 -35.85
C ASP A 102 0.12 8.97 -35.39
N GLY A 103 0.45 7.94 -34.64
CA GLY A 103 1.80 7.68 -34.13
C GLY A 103 2.23 8.64 -33.02
N GLU A 104 1.27 9.19 -32.30
CA GLU A 104 1.55 10.07 -31.16
C GLU A 104 2.35 9.36 -30.07
N ARG A 105 3.18 10.15 -29.39
CA ARG A 105 4.01 9.69 -28.27
C ARG A 105 3.40 10.14 -26.96
N LEU A 106 2.96 9.18 -26.16
CA LEU A 106 2.23 9.45 -24.89
C LEU A 106 3.10 9.29 -23.64
N LEU A 107 4.23 8.59 -23.75
CA LEU A 107 5.14 8.39 -22.61
C LEU A 107 5.66 9.71 -22.06
N GLU A 108 6.18 10.60 -22.92
CA GLU A 108 6.80 11.85 -22.50
C GLU A 108 5.80 12.79 -21.81
N PRO A 109 4.60 13.08 -22.37
CA PRO A 109 3.63 13.94 -21.69
C PRO A 109 3.03 13.28 -20.43
N ALA A 110 2.87 11.97 -20.39
CA ALA A 110 2.43 11.26 -19.17
C ALA A 110 3.50 11.34 -18.07
N ALA A 111 4.77 11.14 -18.41
CA ALA A 111 5.88 11.31 -17.47
C ALA A 111 6.02 12.76 -16.99
N ALA A 112 5.87 13.74 -17.88
CA ALA A 112 5.92 15.15 -17.53
C ALA A 112 4.81 15.53 -16.55
N LEU A 113 3.57 15.09 -16.79
CA LEU A 113 2.45 15.34 -15.87
C LEU A 113 2.66 14.68 -14.52
N LEU A 114 3.21 13.47 -14.47
CA LEU A 114 3.59 12.80 -13.24
C LEU A 114 4.68 13.56 -12.47
N GLY A 115 5.68 14.08 -13.19
CA GLY A 115 6.73 14.94 -12.61
C GLY A 115 6.17 16.24 -12.06
N GLU A 116 5.29 16.94 -12.79
CA GLU A 116 4.63 18.16 -12.33
C GLU A 116 3.82 17.94 -11.03
N LEU A 117 3.05 16.84 -10.93
CA LEU A 117 2.28 16.52 -9.72
C LEU A 117 3.18 16.37 -8.50
N ILE A 118 4.40 15.87 -8.70
CA ILE A 118 5.35 15.63 -7.60
C ILE A 118 6.19 16.87 -7.31
N CYS A 119 6.71 17.55 -8.34
CA CYS A 119 7.71 18.61 -8.18
C CYS A 119 7.11 20.02 -8.14
N ASP A 120 6.01 20.25 -8.86
CA ASP A 120 5.44 21.57 -9.10
C ASP A 120 3.95 21.66 -8.73
N PRO A 121 3.55 21.28 -7.50
CA PRO A 121 2.16 21.37 -7.08
C PRO A 121 1.69 22.82 -7.00
N VAL A 122 0.40 23.05 -7.22
CA VAL A 122 -0.18 24.36 -6.99
C VAL A 122 -0.10 24.73 -5.50
N THR A 123 0.41 25.93 -5.22
CA THR A 123 0.62 26.41 -3.85
C THR A 123 0.07 27.83 -3.68
N TYR A 124 -0.18 28.20 -2.41
CA TYR A 124 -0.61 29.53 -2.02
C TYR A 124 0.25 30.05 -0.88
N HIS A 125 1.01 31.13 -1.13
CA HIS A 125 1.94 31.74 -0.15
C HIS A 125 2.87 30.72 0.57
N GLY A 126 3.50 29.82 -0.21
CA GLY A 126 4.48 28.86 0.33
C GLY A 126 3.90 27.70 1.14
N ARG A 127 2.61 27.40 0.94
CA ARG A 127 1.92 26.24 1.53
C ARG A 127 0.90 25.66 0.52
N PHE A 128 0.32 24.54 0.83
CA PHE A 128 -0.79 24.01 0.03
C PHE A 128 -1.99 24.97 0.05
N VAL A 129 -2.76 24.99 -1.06
CA VAL A 129 -3.99 25.78 -1.17
C VAL A 129 -4.94 25.35 -0.05
N PRO A 130 -5.41 26.30 0.81
CA PRO A 130 -6.20 25.95 2.00
C PRO A 130 -7.43 25.13 1.71
N GLU A 131 -8.19 25.48 0.66
CA GLU A 131 -9.41 24.81 0.28
C GLU A 131 -9.15 23.35 -0.14
N TYR A 132 -8.05 23.09 -0.85
CA TYR A 132 -7.66 21.73 -1.25
C TYR A 132 -7.20 20.93 -0.04
N PHE A 133 -6.41 21.55 0.84
CA PHE A 133 -5.95 20.91 2.05
C PHE A 133 -7.11 20.50 2.98
N GLU A 134 -8.06 21.40 3.28
CA GLU A 134 -9.18 21.12 4.16
C GLU A 134 -10.14 20.07 3.57
N SER A 135 -10.38 20.15 2.25
CA SER A 135 -11.20 19.16 1.55
C SER A 135 -10.57 17.76 1.65
N GLU A 136 -9.28 17.61 1.34
CA GLU A 136 -8.63 16.31 1.39
C GLU A 136 -8.39 15.81 2.82
N LYS A 137 -8.22 16.70 3.79
CA LYS A 137 -8.18 16.33 5.21
C LYS A 137 -9.52 15.72 5.66
N THR A 138 -10.63 16.33 5.27
CA THR A 138 -11.98 15.80 5.53
C THR A 138 -12.17 14.44 4.88
N ASN A 139 -11.83 14.28 3.61
CA ASN A 139 -11.91 13.02 2.88
C ASN A 139 -11.06 11.92 3.56
N LEU A 140 -9.85 12.25 4.02
CA LEU A 140 -8.97 11.31 4.70
C LEU A 140 -9.55 10.87 6.07
N LEU A 141 -10.10 11.82 6.84
CA LEU A 141 -10.77 11.50 8.11
C LEU A 141 -11.98 10.60 7.89
N GLU A 142 -12.81 10.89 6.88
CA GLU A 142 -13.94 10.04 6.52
C GLU A 142 -13.48 8.64 6.07
N ALA A 143 -12.43 8.54 5.27
CA ALA A 143 -11.86 7.26 4.87
C ALA A 143 -11.35 6.45 6.07
N ILE A 144 -10.70 7.08 7.05
CA ILE A 144 -10.25 6.44 8.29
C ILE A 144 -11.46 5.97 9.12
N ARG A 145 -12.47 6.82 9.30
CA ARG A 145 -13.69 6.48 10.05
C ARG A 145 -14.49 5.38 9.38
N SER A 146 -14.56 5.39 8.06
CA SER A 146 -15.32 4.40 7.28
C SER A 146 -14.73 2.98 7.32
N LEU A 147 -13.49 2.80 7.77
CA LEU A 147 -12.89 1.46 7.93
C LEU A 147 -13.72 0.54 8.83
N ILE A 148 -14.42 1.09 9.82
CA ILE A 148 -15.30 0.31 10.70
C ILE A 148 -16.52 -0.27 9.96
N ASN A 149 -16.89 0.27 8.79
CA ASN A 149 -18.03 -0.23 8.02
C ASN A 149 -17.75 -1.58 7.39
N ASP A 150 -16.51 -1.85 6.97
CA ASP A 150 -16.07 -3.21 6.63
C ASP A 150 -15.56 -3.91 7.90
N LYS A 151 -16.44 -4.73 8.49
CA LYS A 151 -16.13 -5.44 9.75
C LYS A 151 -15.01 -6.46 9.62
N ARG A 152 -14.75 -6.95 8.41
CA ARG A 152 -13.64 -7.86 8.15
C ARG A 152 -12.31 -7.10 8.16
N ASP A 153 -12.23 -6.05 7.35
CA ASP A 153 -11.03 -5.21 7.26
C ASP A 153 -10.72 -4.53 8.60
N TRP A 154 -11.77 -4.13 9.33
CA TRP A 154 -11.63 -3.61 10.69
C TRP A 154 -11.01 -4.65 11.64
N ALA A 155 -11.54 -5.88 11.68
CA ALA A 155 -11.02 -6.95 12.54
C ALA A 155 -9.57 -7.31 12.17
N ASP A 156 -9.24 -7.40 10.88
CA ASP A 156 -7.89 -7.68 10.40
C ASP A 156 -6.91 -6.55 10.76
N SER A 157 -7.34 -5.28 10.67
CA SER A 157 -6.56 -4.12 11.10
C SER A 157 -6.31 -4.12 12.62
N ARG A 158 -7.34 -4.42 13.41
CA ARG A 158 -7.24 -4.52 14.87
C ARG A 158 -6.31 -5.65 15.30
N LEU A 159 -6.42 -6.80 14.64
CA LEU A 159 -5.53 -7.94 14.87
C LEU A 159 -4.06 -7.57 14.63
N LEU A 160 -3.75 -6.95 13.49
CA LEU A 160 -2.38 -6.54 13.16
C LEU A 160 -1.84 -5.49 14.13
N ARG A 161 -2.66 -4.53 14.56
CA ARG A 161 -2.28 -3.54 15.58
C ARG A 161 -1.93 -4.21 16.91
N ALA A 162 -2.78 -5.13 17.38
CA ALA A 162 -2.54 -5.85 18.64
C ALA A 162 -1.34 -6.80 18.55
N LEU A 163 -1.19 -7.48 17.40
CA LEU A 163 -0.09 -8.43 17.19
C LEU A 163 1.27 -7.74 17.14
N CYS A 164 1.34 -6.57 16.49
CA CYS A 164 2.56 -5.79 16.27
C CYS A 164 2.65 -4.54 17.18
N ASP A 165 1.96 -4.54 18.32
CA ASP A 165 1.98 -3.42 19.24
C ASP A 165 3.43 -3.06 19.65
N GLY A 166 3.76 -1.75 19.58
CA GLY A 166 5.13 -1.26 19.78
C GLY A 166 6.03 -1.30 18.55
N GLU A 167 5.59 -1.88 17.43
CA GLU A 167 6.33 -1.95 16.18
C GLU A 167 5.76 -0.97 15.14
N ALA A 168 6.61 -0.47 14.22
CA ALA A 168 6.15 0.40 13.14
C ALA A 168 5.04 -0.26 12.28
N TYR A 169 5.05 -1.58 12.16
CA TYR A 169 4.03 -2.33 11.42
C TYR A 169 2.62 -2.20 12.01
N ALA A 170 2.46 -1.83 13.29
CA ALA A 170 1.16 -1.55 13.88
C ALA A 170 0.52 -0.26 13.37
N VAL A 171 1.33 0.68 12.85
CA VAL A 171 0.86 1.99 12.36
C VAL A 171 0.01 1.81 11.09
N PRO A 172 -1.21 2.37 11.03
CA PRO A 172 -2.01 2.35 9.82
C PRO A 172 -1.37 3.16 8.70
N ARG A 173 -1.51 2.70 7.46
CA ARG A 173 -0.93 3.40 6.28
C ARG A 173 -1.49 4.81 6.05
N LEU A 174 -2.70 5.09 6.51
CA LEU A 174 -3.36 6.39 6.41
C LEU A 174 -3.18 7.26 7.67
N GLY A 175 -2.44 6.77 8.66
CA GLY A 175 -2.41 7.38 9.99
C GLY A 175 -3.65 7.05 10.82
N ASP A 176 -3.81 7.71 11.93
CA ASP A 176 -4.98 7.61 12.81
C ASP A 176 -5.73 8.96 12.87
N GLU A 177 -7.01 8.89 13.26
CA GLU A 177 -7.90 10.06 13.30
C GLU A 177 -7.32 11.19 14.16
N GLU A 178 -6.77 10.86 15.33
CA GLU A 178 -6.24 11.85 16.27
C GLU A 178 -5.08 12.66 15.66
N THR A 179 -4.15 11.98 14.98
CA THR A 179 -2.99 12.64 14.37
C THR A 179 -3.38 13.42 13.12
N VAL A 180 -4.30 12.91 12.30
CA VAL A 180 -4.76 13.57 11.08
C VAL A 180 -5.57 14.81 11.40
N ASP A 181 -6.43 14.77 12.42
CA ASP A 181 -7.25 15.93 12.81
C ASP A 181 -6.40 17.15 13.23
N LYS A 182 -5.23 16.91 13.80
CA LYS A 182 -4.28 17.97 14.22
C LYS A 182 -3.39 18.50 13.09
N LEU A 183 -3.47 17.97 11.87
CA LEU A 183 -2.64 18.41 10.75
C LEU A 183 -3.01 19.82 10.30
N GLN A 184 -1.97 20.59 9.95
CA GLN A 184 -2.07 21.94 9.40
C GLN A 184 -1.36 22.01 8.04
N ALA A 185 -1.86 22.87 7.14
CA ALA A 185 -1.37 22.98 5.78
C ALA A 185 0.14 23.25 5.69
N LEU A 186 0.66 24.13 6.56
CA LEU A 186 2.10 24.43 6.60
C LEU A 186 2.92 23.21 7.04
N LYS A 187 2.45 22.47 8.04
CA LYS A 187 3.15 21.27 8.54
C LYS A 187 3.20 20.18 7.47
N VAL A 188 2.10 19.96 6.75
CA VAL A 188 2.04 18.97 5.67
C VAL A 188 2.89 19.42 4.46
N TYR A 189 2.94 20.72 4.17
CA TYR A 189 3.84 21.25 3.15
C TYR A 189 5.32 21.09 3.51
N THR A 190 5.68 21.31 4.78
CA THR A 190 7.05 21.05 5.26
C THR A 190 7.39 19.56 5.16
N GLN A 191 6.45 18.67 5.51
CA GLN A 191 6.62 17.23 5.34
C GLN A 191 6.77 16.82 3.87
N TYR A 192 6.01 17.46 2.96
CA TYR A 192 6.17 17.27 1.51
C TYR A 192 7.59 17.63 1.05
N ARG A 193 8.09 18.81 1.43
CA ARG A 193 9.44 19.28 1.07
C ARG A 193 10.52 18.30 1.58
N ASP A 194 10.40 17.86 2.83
CA ASP A 194 11.28 16.86 3.41
C ASP A 194 11.23 15.53 2.66
N LEU A 195 10.03 15.05 2.33
CA LEU A 195 9.83 13.79 1.63
C LEU A 195 10.49 13.79 0.25
N ILE A 196 10.22 14.82 -0.57
CA ILE A 196 10.73 14.87 -1.95
C ILE A 196 12.25 15.11 -2.01
N SER A 197 12.85 15.72 -0.97
CA SER A 197 14.30 15.99 -0.95
C SER A 197 15.11 14.82 -0.37
N THR A 198 14.56 14.06 0.59
CA THR A 198 15.34 13.08 1.36
C THR A 198 14.91 11.62 1.21
N ALA A 199 13.66 11.35 0.78
CA ALA A 199 13.21 9.97 0.64
C ALA A 199 13.66 9.34 -0.70
N PRO A 200 14.07 8.06 -0.73
CA PRO A 200 14.26 7.34 -1.98
C PRO A 200 13.01 7.36 -2.85
N LEU A 201 13.18 7.61 -4.14
CA LEU A 201 12.14 7.55 -5.15
C LEU A 201 12.32 6.30 -6.02
N GLU A 202 11.38 5.38 -5.94
CA GLU A 202 11.32 4.18 -6.74
C GLU A 202 10.32 4.37 -7.87
N ILE A 203 10.83 4.36 -9.10
CA ILE A 203 10.03 4.49 -10.32
C ILE A 203 9.93 3.12 -10.99
N ILE A 204 8.75 2.74 -11.42
CA ILE A 204 8.50 1.52 -12.19
C ILE A 204 7.85 1.90 -13.50
N TYR A 205 8.43 1.48 -14.60
CA TYR A 205 7.82 1.56 -15.92
C TYR A 205 7.52 0.16 -16.44
N SER A 206 6.33 -0.05 -16.96
CA SER A 206 5.94 -1.26 -17.70
C SER A 206 5.21 -0.88 -18.97
N GLY A 207 5.80 -1.15 -20.12
CA GLY A 207 5.27 -0.76 -21.43
C GLY A 207 6.19 -1.19 -22.57
N SER A 208 5.94 -0.70 -23.78
CA SER A 208 6.66 -1.11 -24.99
C SER A 208 7.82 -0.19 -25.37
N ALA A 209 7.92 1.01 -24.79
CA ALA A 209 9.01 1.94 -25.09
C ALA A 209 10.37 1.37 -24.68
N ASP A 210 11.42 1.70 -25.43
CA ASP A 210 12.77 1.26 -25.11
C ASP A 210 13.33 1.97 -23.86
N LEU A 211 14.34 1.35 -23.26
CA LEU A 211 14.92 1.81 -22.00
C LEU A 211 15.49 3.23 -22.07
N GLU A 212 16.18 3.56 -23.15
CA GLU A 212 16.84 4.88 -23.27
C GLU A 212 15.81 6.01 -23.40
N ARG A 213 14.75 5.78 -24.15
CA ARG A 213 13.62 6.71 -24.23
C ARG A 213 12.93 6.91 -22.87
N VAL A 214 12.68 5.82 -22.13
CA VAL A 214 12.10 5.91 -20.78
C VAL A 214 13.02 6.69 -19.84
N LYS A 215 14.33 6.46 -19.87
CA LYS A 215 15.31 7.21 -19.08
C LYS A 215 15.28 8.70 -19.39
N GLN A 216 15.27 9.08 -20.68
CA GLN A 216 15.22 10.48 -21.11
C GLN A 216 13.93 11.17 -20.68
N ALA A 217 12.78 10.52 -20.85
CA ALA A 217 11.48 11.05 -20.43
C ALA A 217 11.44 11.30 -18.92
N LEU A 218 11.93 10.33 -18.12
CA LEU A 218 11.95 10.47 -16.67
C LEU A 218 12.99 11.48 -16.18
N ALA A 219 14.17 11.54 -16.81
CA ALA A 219 15.18 12.55 -16.48
C ALA A 219 14.64 13.97 -16.69
N ALA A 220 13.91 14.19 -17.79
CA ALA A 220 13.25 15.48 -18.06
C ALA A 220 12.12 15.76 -17.05
N ALA A 221 11.26 14.77 -16.76
CA ALA A 221 10.12 14.91 -15.86
C ALA A 221 10.50 15.22 -14.40
N PHE A 222 11.65 14.71 -13.93
CA PHE A 222 12.16 14.89 -12.57
C PHE A 222 13.39 15.80 -12.49
N ALA A 223 13.65 16.62 -13.53
CA ALA A 223 14.82 17.50 -13.56
C ALA A 223 14.84 18.53 -12.41
N THR A 224 13.67 18.94 -11.94
CA THR A 224 13.51 19.93 -10.85
C THR A 224 13.37 19.29 -9.47
N LEU A 225 13.40 17.94 -9.37
CA LEU A 225 13.27 17.25 -8.10
C LEU A 225 14.42 17.64 -7.16
N PRO A 226 14.15 18.31 -6.03
CA PRO A 226 15.20 18.67 -5.08
C PRO A 226 15.77 17.41 -4.44
N ARG A 227 17.09 17.29 -4.39
CA ARG A 227 17.75 16.15 -3.72
C ARG A 227 18.77 16.65 -2.71
N GLU A 228 18.61 16.18 -1.49
CA GLU A 228 19.55 16.35 -0.38
C GLU A 228 20.16 14.97 -0.04
N GLU A 229 20.73 14.82 1.15
CA GLU A 229 21.19 13.51 1.61
C GLU A 229 20.03 12.53 1.74
N VAL A 230 20.06 11.48 0.91
CA VAL A 230 18.97 10.50 0.83
C VAL A 230 19.02 9.56 2.02
N ARG A 231 17.92 9.46 2.74
CA ARG A 231 17.79 8.61 3.92
C ARG A 231 17.89 7.14 3.56
N MET A 232 18.68 6.39 4.32
CA MET A 232 18.71 4.94 4.21
C MET A 232 17.41 4.34 4.73
N ILE A 233 16.81 3.46 3.94
CA ILE A 233 15.58 2.75 4.30
C ILE A 233 15.93 1.33 4.71
N SER A 234 15.52 0.94 5.91
CA SER A 234 15.63 -0.45 6.34
C SER A 234 14.51 -1.27 5.69
N THR A 235 14.88 -2.40 5.09
CA THR A 235 13.94 -3.42 4.62
C THR A 235 13.74 -4.54 5.64
N ALA A 236 14.54 -4.58 6.70
CA ALA A 236 14.37 -5.49 7.82
C ALA A 236 13.10 -5.11 8.58
N ALA A 237 12.26 -6.07 8.85
CA ALA A 237 11.02 -5.90 9.60
C ALA A 237 10.94 -6.96 10.71
N PRO A 238 11.80 -6.87 11.73
CA PRO A 238 11.80 -7.84 12.83
C PRO A 238 10.45 -7.83 13.52
N HIS A 239 9.98 -9.01 13.91
CA HIS A 239 8.78 -9.15 14.73
C HIS A 239 9.16 -9.69 16.09
N VAL A 240 8.69 -9.04 17.15
CA VAL A 240 8.90 -9.48 18.52
C VAL A 240 7.81 -10.49 18.86
N CYS A 241 8.19 -11.77 18.99
CA CYS A 241 7.27 -12.82 19.44
C CYS A 241 6.86 -12.58 20.92
N ARG A 242 5.55 -12.61 21.18
CA ARG A 242 5.05 -12.60 22.56
C ARG A 242 5.15 -13.99 23.19
N GLU A 243 5.46 -14.05 24.46
CA GLU A 243 5.52 -15.30 25.22
C GLU A 243 4.12 -15.86 25.51
N SER A 244 3.13 -15.01 25.65
CA SER A 244 1.75 -15.38 25.95
C SER A 244 0.76 -14.93 24.86
N VAL A 245 -0.36 -15.64 24.76
CA VAL A 245 -1.46 -15.27 23.86
C VAL A 245 -2.16 -14.03 24.41
N LEU A 246 -2.30 -13.00 23.55
CA LEU A 246 -3.08 -11.82 23.83
C LEU A 246 -4.50 -12.00 23.29
N TYR A 247 -5.51 -11.76 24.12
CA TYR A 247 -6.91 -11.73 23.74
C TYR A 247 -7.39 -10.28 23.72
N VAL A 248 -7.99 -9.88 22.60
CA VAL A 248 -8.58 -8.54 22.42
C VAL A 248 -10.00 -8.73 21.91
N GLU A 249 -10.95 -8.03 22.50
CA GLU A 249 -12.35 -8.06 22.12
C GLU A 249 -12.85 -6.63 21.87
N ASP A 250 -13.46 -6.41 20.71
CA ASP A 250 -14.17 -5.18 20.38
C ASP A 250 -15.67 -5.51 20.28
N VAL A 251 -16.50 -4.81 21.04
CA VAL A 251 -17.96 -4.98 21.02
C VAL A 251 -18.56 -4.00 20.00
N LEU A 252 -19.19 -4.54 18.98
CA LEU A 252 -19.82 -3.78 17.91
C LEU A 252 -21.25 -4.29 17.68
N ASP A 253 -22.16 -3.43 17.24
CA ASP A 253 -23.51 -3.85 16.83
C ASP A 253 -23.43 -4.56 15.46
N VAL A 254 -23.31 -5.88 15.51
CA VAL A 254 -23.17 -6.75 14.35
C VAL A 254 -23.91 -8.06 14.54
N THR A 255 -24.47 -8.59 13.47
CA THR A 255 -25.15 -9.89 13.47
C THR A 255 -24.18 -11.09 13.43
N GLN A 256 -22.91 -10.85 13.04
CA GLN A 256 -21.92 -11.88 12.86
C GLN A 256 -20.57 -11.46 13.47
N GLY A 257 -20.03 -12.31 14.34
CA GLY A 257 -18.71 -12.14 14.93
C GLY A 257 -17.59 -12.27 13.88
N LYS A 258 -16.51 -11.54 14.10
CA LYS A 258 -15.26 -11.69 13.34
C LYS A 258 -14.17 -12.22 14.27
N LEU A 259 -13.67 -13.41 13.97
CA LEU A 259 -12.58 -14.02 14.75
C LEU A 259 -11.29 -13.93 13.93
N GLY A 260 -10.33 -13.18 14.46
CA GLY A 260 -8.97 -13.06 13.93
C GLY A 260 -7.96 -13.76 14.83
N MET A 261 -6.97 -14.44 14.26
CA MET A 261 -5.83 -15.00 14.98
C MET A 261 -4.54 -14.62 14.25
N GLY A 262 -3.50 -14.26 15.01
CA GLY A 262 -2.18 -13.92 14.46
C GLY A 262 -1.11 -14.86 14.99
N PHE A 263 -0.15 -15.21 14.14
CA PHE A 263 0.95 -16.10 14.45
C PHE A 263 2.25 -15.55 13.89
N SER A 264 3.31 -15.64 14.68
CA SER A 264 4.68 -15.39 14.21
C SER A 264 5.22 -16.63 13.49
N CYS A 265 5.91 -16.43 12.36
CA CYS A 265 6.58 -17.51 11.66
C CYS A 265 7.98 -17.71 12.26
N GLY A 266 8.31 -18.93 12.62
CA GLY A 266 9.63 -19.31 13.17
C GLY A 266 10.65 -19.70 12.09
N SER A 267 10.46 -19.25 10.84
CA SER A 267 11.33 -19.60 9.71
C SER A 267 11.43 -18.44 8.73
N ASP A 268 12.57 -18.31 8.07
CA ASP A 268 12.83 -17.37 6.98
C ASP A 268 12.68 -18.01 5.59
N ASP A 269 12.34 -19.31 5.52
CA ASP A 269 12.08 -20.02 4.26
C ASP A 269 10.74 -19.55 3.67
N MET A 270 10.82 -18.49 2.89
CA MET A 270 9.65 -17.87 2.27
C MET A 270 8.88 -18.81 1.32
N PRO A 271 9.50 -19.60 0.43
CA PRO A 271 8.79 -20.59 -0.37
C PRO A 271 8.00 -21.58 0.49
N ALA A 272 8.58 -22.12 1.54
CA ALA A 272 7.92 -23.05 2.46
C ALA A 272 6.75 -22.38 3.18
N LEU A 273 6.91 -21.12 3.64
CA LEU A 273 5.83 -20.35 4.30
C LEU A 273 4.68 -20.04 3.35
N LEU A 274 4.95 -19.71 2.09
CA LEU A 274 3.92 -19.49 1.07
C LEU A 274 3.14 -20.77 0.79
N MET A 275 3.82 -21.89 0.58
CA MET A 275 3.17 -23.19 0.40
C MET A 275 2.41 -23.61 1.65
N GLY A 276 3.01 -23.47 2.82
CA GLY A 276 2.37 -23.75 4.11
C GLY A 276 1.07 -22.95 4.30
N ASN A 277 1.12 -21.64 4.02
CA ASN A 277 -0.08 -20.79 4.08
C ASN A 277 -1.15 -21.20 3.07
N THR A 278 -0.76 -21.55 1.84
CA THR A 278 -1.70 -22.03 0.80
C THR A 278 -2.42 -23.28 1.25
N LEU A 279 -1.71 -24.25 1.83
CA LEU A 279 -2.29 -25.49 2.37
C LEU A 279 -3.11 -25.23 3.64
N PHE A 280 -2.73 -24.27 4.46
CA PHE A 280 -3.39 -23.96 5.73
C PHE A 280 -4.73 -23.26 5.55
N GLY A 281 -4.75 -22.09 4.86
CA GLY A 281 -5.95 -21.27 4.72
C GLY A 281 -5.94 -20.34 3.51
N GLY A 282 -4.92 -20.41 2.65
CA GLY A 282 -4.74 -19.51 1.52
C GLY A 282 -5.48 -19.91 0.23
N SER A 283 -6.24 -21.02 0.23
CA SER A 283 -6.96 -21.51 -0.95
C SER A 283 -8.30 -22.14 -0.58
N SER A 284 -9.17 -22.34 -1.57
CA SER A 284 -10.45 -23.04 -1.40
C SER A 284 -10.31 -24.54 -1.07
N ASN A 285 -9.15 -25.11 -1.29
CA ASN A 285 -8.83 -26.51 -0.95
C ASN A 285 -7.96 -26.60 0.34
N SER A 286 -7.85 -25.50 1.06
CA SER A 286 -7.04 -25.43 2.29
C SER A 286 -7.71 -26.17 3.45
N LYS A 287 -6.89 -26.55 4.44
CA LYS A 287 -7.37 -27.24 5.65
C LYS A 287 -8.40 -26.41 6.42
N LEU A 288 -8.21 -25.10 6.57
CA LEU A 288 -9.19 -24.24 7.21
C LEU A 288 -10.52 -24.22 6.46
N PHE A 289 -10.46 -24.09 5.14
CA PHE A 289 -11.68 -24.07 4.34
C PHE A 289 -12.43 -25.39 4.42
N LEU A 290 -11.77 -26.52 4.17
CA LEU A 290 -12.41 -27.84 4.15
C LEU A 290 -12.92 -28.29 5.52
N ASN A 291 -12.15 -28.06 6.59
CA ASN A 291 -12.54 -28.54 7.92
C ASN A 291 -13.50 -27.57 8.62
N VAL A 292 -13.17 -26.28 8.68
CA VAL A 292 -13.91 -25.31 9.50
C VAL A 292 -15.17 -24.82 8.80
N ARG A 293 -15.09 -24.55 7.49
CA ARG A 293 -16.24 -24.07 6.70
C ARG A 293 -17.10 -25.23 6.21
N GLU A 294 -16.53 -26.15 5.41
CA GLU A 294 -17.31 -27.17 4.74
C GLU A 294 -17.78 -28.30 5.68
N LYS A 295 -16.86 -28.92 6.42
CA LYS A 295 -17.19 -30.07 7.26
C LYS A 295 -17.94 -29.70 8.53
N LEU A 296 -17.52 -28.64 9.23
CA LEU A 296 -18.09 -28.25 10.51
C LEU A 296 -19.12 -27.14 10.42
N SER A 297 -19.20 -26.45 9.29
CA SER A 297 -20.12 -25.32 9.04
C SER A 297 -20.08 -24.26 10.15
N LEU A 298 -18.88 -24.01 10.74
CA LEU A 298 -18.70 -23.09 11.86
C LEU A 298 -18.54 -21.63 11.43
N CYS A 299 -18.33 -21.38 10.13
CA CYS A 299 -18.08 -20.04 9.63
C CYS A 299 -18.50 -19.89 8.16
N TYR A 300 -18.81 -18.67 7.77
CA TYR A 300 -19.12 -18.34 6.36
C TYR A 300 -17.87 -18.26 5.49
N TYR A 301 -16.76 -17.81 6.07
CA TYR A 301 -15.44 -17.83 5.46
C TYR A 301 -14.37 -18.17 6.51
N ALA A 302 -13.33 -18.83 6.07
CA ALA A 302 -12.09 -19.03 6.82
C ALA A 302 -10.93 -18.92 5.84
N SER A 303 -10.02 -18.01 6.10
CA SER A 303 -8.85 -17.79 5.26
C SER A 303 -7.63 -17.44 6.09
N SER A 304 -6.44 -17.71 5.56
CA SER A 304 -5.19 -17.22 6.14
C SER A 304 -4.42 -16.37 5.13
N LEU A 305 -3.69 -15.39 5.65
CA LEU A 305 -2.83 -14.52 4.87
C LEU A 305 -1.41 -14.51 5.46
N TYR A 306 -0.42 -14.77 4.63
CA TYR A 306 0.98 -14.65 4.99
C TYR A 306 1.49 -13.23 4.70
N HIS A 307 1.85 -12.49 5.75
CA HIS A 307 2.47 -11.16 5.69
C HIS A 307 3.97 -11.32 5.51
N ARG A 308 4.37 -11.50 4.27
CA ARG A 308 5.73 -11.86 3.84
C ARG A 308 6.82 -10.95 4.41
N GLN A 309 6.60 -9.61 4.42
CA GLN A 309 7.61 -8.65 4.88
C GLN A 309 7.75 -8.62 6.41
N LYS A 310 6.86 -9.26 7.14
CA LYS A 310 6.84 -9.25 8.61
C LYS A 310 7.01 -10.65 9.22
N GLY A 311 6.92 -11.69 8.40
CA GLY A 311 6.99 -13.07 8.90
C GLY A 311 5.80 -13.44 9.79
N LEU A 312 4.59 -12.99 9.44
CA LEU A 312 3.37 -13.25 10.18
C LEU A 312 2.36 -14.01 9.32
N ILE A 313 1.56 -14.85 9.96
CA ILE A 313 0.35 -15.44 9.37
C ILE A 313 -0.84 -14.96 10.18
N THR A 314 -1.83 -14.37 9.52
CA THR A 314 -3.12 -14.04 10.10
C THR A 314 -4.19 -14.99 9.58
N VAL A 315 -5.15 -15.35 10.45
CA VAL A 315 -6.35 -16.12 10.11
C VAL A 315 -7.54 -15.23 10.38
N SER A 316 -8.44 -15.15 9.43
CA SER A 316 -9.66 -14.37 9.52
C SER A 316 -10.88 -15.21 9.20
N SER A 317 -11.98 -15.01 9.93
CA SER A 317 -13.24 -15.72 9.69
C SER A 317 -14.45 -15.00 10.23
N GLY A 318 -15.58 -15.19 9.54
CA GLY A 318 -16.89 -14.77 10.02
C GLY A 318 -17.60 -15.94 10.70
N ILE A 319 -17.95 -15.78 11.99
CA ILE A 319 -18.54 -16.82 12.82
C ILE A 319 -19.86 -16.36 13.43
N GLU A 320 -20.73 -17.29 13.75
CA GLU A 320 -21.84 -17.04 14.67
C GLU A 320 -21.31 -16.99 16.10
N PHE A 321 -21.84 -16.11 16.95
CA PHE A 321 -21.38 -15.93 18.32
C PHE A 321 -21.40 -17.23 19.14
N GLN A 322 -22.45 -18.03 18.99
CA GLN A 322 -22.58 -19.34 19.66
C GLN A 322 -21.50 -20.36 19.25
N ASN A 323 -20.88 -20.18 18.09
CA ASN A 323 -19.86 -21.09 17.57
C ASN A 323 -18.43 -20.66 17.91
N TYR A 324 -18.25 -19.55 18.66
CA TYR A 324 -16.93 -18.98 18.97
C TYR A 324 -15.96 -20.01 19.55
N GLN A 325 -16.35 -20.66 20.65
CA GLN A 325 -15.46 -21.60 21.37
C GLN A 325 -15.05 -22.78 20.47
N ARG A 326 -16.00 -23.37 19.76
CA ARG A 326 -15.74 -24.48 18.83
C ARG A 326 -14.85 -24.08 17.67
N ALA A 327 -15.10 -22.90 17.08
CA ALA A 327 -14.30 -22.38 16.00
C ALA A 327 -12.86 -22.03 16.45
N TYR A 328 -12.69 -21.56 17.68
CA TYR A 328 -11.38 -21.29 18.27
C TYR A 328 -10.57 -22.57 18.49
N GLU A 329 -11.17 -23.58 19.13
CA GLU A 329 -10.53 -24.86 19.44
C GLU A 329 -10.16 -25.66 18.19
N ASP A 330 -11.05 -25.72 17.20
CA ASP A 330 -10.80 -26.46 15.95
C ASP A 330 -9.64 -25.85 15.15
N ARG A 331 -9.53 -24.52 15.07
CA ARG A 331 -8.40 -23.89 14.40
C ARG A 331 -7.07 -24.11 15.10
N LYS A 332 -7.08 -24.15 16.42
CA LYS A 332 -5.91 -24.50 17.22
C LYS A 332 -5.47 -25.94 16.95
N SER A 333 -6.41 -26.89 16.86
CA SER A 333 -6.16 -28.29 16.55
C SER A 333 -5.70 -28.50 15.10
N THR A 334 -6.28 -27.79 14.14
CA THR A 334 -5.87 -27.82 12.72
C THR A 334 -4.42 -27.38 12.56
N ARG A 335 -3.95 -26.40 13.31
CA ARG A 335 -2.54 -25.99 13.36
C ARG A 335 -1.64 -27.11 13.93
N LEU A 336 -2.04 -27.74 15.04
CA LEU A 336 -1.26 -28.81 15.68
C LEU A 336 -1.09 -30.03 14.75
N ASN A 337 -2.15 -30.41 14.05
CA ASN A 337 -2.12 -31.52 13.09
C ASN A 337 -1.22 -31.26 11.87
N SER A 338 -1.00 -29.99 11.50
CA SER A 338 -0.04 -29.65 10.43
C SER A 338 1.41 -29.76 10.89
N SER A 339 1.71 -29.60 12.18
CA SER A 339 3.06 -29.75 12.76
C SER A 339 3.49 -31.22 12.91
N HIS A 340 2.54 -32.16 13.02
CA HIS A 340 2.85 -33.59 13.10
C HIS A 340 3.28 -34.21 11.77
N LEU A 341 2.88 -33.65 10.63
CA LEU A 341 3.33 -34.10 9.31
C LEU A 341 4.83 -33.80 9.01
N SER A 342 5.44 -32.89 9.76
CA SER A 342 6.88 -32.57 9.62
C SER A 342 7.79 -33.41 10.51
N ARG A 343 7.25 -34.23 11.43
CA ARG A 343 8.03 -35.06 12.38
C ARG A 343 8.09 -36.56 12.04
N SER A 344 7.42 -36.99 10.99
CA SER A 344 7.45 -38.40 10.55
C SER A 344 8.27 -38.55 9.27
N ARG A 345 9.56 -38.18 9.32
CA ARG A 345 10.62 -38.68 8.41
C ARG A 345 11.94 -38.73 9.16
#